data_20fdbeaf945bbe7985a0e9d100df7774
#
_entry.id   20fdbeaf945bbe7985a0e9d100df7774
#
_cell.length_a   1.000
_cell.length_b   1.000
_cell.length_c   1.000
_cell.angle_alpha   90.00
_cell.angle_beta   90.00
_cell.angle_gamma   90.00
#
_symmetry.space_group_name_H-M   'P 1'
#
loop_
_entity.id
_entity.type
_entity.pdbx_description
1 polymer ?
#
loop_
_entity_poly.entity_id
_entity_poly.type
_entity_poly.pdbx_seq_one_letter_code
_entity_poly.pdbx_strand_id
1 'polypeptide(L)'
;SGSGKSSLLALAATLITPDSGSIMLGDTELARLSGKQAAECRRNRIGIVFQQSNLIPSLTALEQLEMMRHLGPPWRQKTQRKKVRSRGMELLERLHLGDCADRRVGALSGGQRQRVNIARALMNSPELLVVDEPTSALDSQRSRIVMELLLDLVRSENVGTLLVTHDRDAADHADRELTMSDGKLSSVV
;
A
#
# COMPACT_ATOMS: atom_id res chain seq x y z
N SER A 1 -1.22 19.86 7.45
CA SER A 1 -2.51 19.44 6.92
C SER A 1 -2.95 20.43 5.84
N GLY A 2 -3.48 19.96 4.70
CA GLY A 2 -3.99 20.84 3.63
C GLY A 2 -3.00 21.14 2.47
N SER A 3 -1.75 20.70 2.54
CA SER A 3 -0.75 20.98 1.49
C SER A 3 -0.95 20.21 0.16
N GLY A 4 -1.95 19.30 0.07
CA GLY A 4 -2.24 18.55 -1.15
C GLY A 4 -1.60 17.14 -1.24
N LYS A 5 -0.86 16.67 -0.22
CA LYS A 5 -0.19 15.36 -0.24
C LYS A 5 -1.14 14.18 -0.50
N SER A 6 -2.25 14.11 0.23
CA SER A 6 -3.26 13.05 0.03
C SER A 6 -3.94 13.14 -1.35
N SER A 7 -4.10 14.35 -1.90
CA SER A 7 -4.59 14.53 -3.27
C SER A 7 -3.61 13.99 -4.30
N LEU A 8 -2.31 14.25 -4.12
CA LEU A 8 -1.26 13.70 -4.96
C LEU A 8 -1.27 12.16 -4.92
N LEU A 9 -1.36 11.56 -3.73
CA LEU A 9 -1.48 10.12 -3.58
C LEU A 9 -2.75 9.57 -4.26
N ALA A 10 -3.88 10.28 -4.13
CA ALA A 10 -5.13 9.88 -4.76
C ALA A 10 -5.05 9.91 -6.31
N LEU A 11 -4.34 10.90 -6.87
CA LEU A 11 -4.02 10.97 -8.30
C LEU A 11 -3.14 9.80 -8.74
N ALA A 12 -2.03 9.55 -8.04
CA ALA A 12 -1.11 8.45 -8.32
C ALA A 12 -1.81 7.08 -8.20
N ALA A 13 -2.74 6.95 -7.25
CA ALA A 13 -3.55 5.75 -7.06
C ALA A 13 -4.75 5.65 -8.01
N THR A 14 -4.92 6.57 -8.97
CA THR A 14 -6.08 6.64 -9.90
C THR A 14 -7.44 6.69 -9.19
N LEU A 15 -7.49 7.18 -7.95
CA LEU A 15 -8.75 7.37 -7.19
C LEU A 15 -9.49 8.62 -7.65
N ILE A 16 -8.76 9.62 -8.12
CA ILE A 16 -9.27 10.84 -8.75
C ILE A 16 -8.54 11.06 -10.08
N THR A 17 -9.18 11.74 -11.00
CA THR A 17 -8.60 12.09 -12.32
C THR A 17 -8.09 13.53 -12.26
N PRO A 18 -6.89 13.84 -12.78
CA PRO A 18 -6.40 15.22 -12.85
C PRO A 18 -7.16 16.02 -13.92
N ASP A 19 -7.34 17.32 -13.68
CA ASP A 19 -7.96 18.23 -14.64
C ASP A 19 -7.04 18.46 -15.85
N SER A 20 -5.73 18.37 -15.66
CA SER A 20 -4.72 18.53 -16.71
C SER A 20 -3.42 17.85 -16.35
N GLY A 21 -2.52 17.70 -17.32
CA GLY A 21 -1.23 17.05 -17.16
C GLY A 21 -1.26 15.56 -17.45
N SER A 22 -0.16 14.86 -17.10
CA SER A 22 -0.01 13.43 -17.35
C SER A 22 0.58 12.72 -16.13
N ILE A 23 0.19 11.44 -15.94
CA ILE A 23 0.70 10.56 -14.90
C ILE A 23 1.07 9.24 -15.54
N MET A 24 2.36 8.91 -15.56
CA MET A 24 2.85 7.69 -16.18
C MET A 24 3.18 6.62 -15.13
N LEU A 25 2.71 5.39 -15.36
CA LEU A 25 3.16 4.20 -14.65
C LEU A 25 3.71 3.21 -15.69
N GLY A 26 5.04 3.13 -15.77
CA GLY A 26 5.69 2.51 -16.93
C GLY A 26 5.22 3.18 -18.22
N ASP A 27 4.72 2.40 -19.16
CA ASP A 27 4.20 2.89 -20.45
C ASP A 27 2.71 3.27 -20.43
N THR A 28 2.08 3.26 -19.27
CA THR A 28 0.64 3.51 -19.12
C THR A 28 0.36 4.93 -18.62
N GLU A 29 -0.38 5.70 -19.42
CA GLU A 29 -0.88 7.03 -19.03
C GLU A 29 -2.13 6.88 -18.15
N LEU A 30 -1.98 7.10 -16.85
CA LEU A 30 -3.04 6.88 -15.85
C LEU A 30 -4.17 7.91 -15.97
N ALA A 31 -3.85 9.15 -16.34
CA ALA A 31 -4.83 10.23 -16.45
C ALA A 31 -5.88 9.99 -17.55
N ARG A 32 -5.58 9.13 -18.53
CA ARG A 32 -6.45 8.82 -19.66
C ARG A 32 -7.27 7.55 -19.49
N LEU A 33 -7.12 6.84 -18.37
CA LEU A 33 -7.85 5.60 -18.12
C LEU A 33 -9.33 5.89 -17.86
N SER A 34 -10.20 5.09 -18.50
CA SER A 34 -11.62 5.05 -18.12
C SER A 34 -11.77 4.50 -16.70
N GLY A 35 -12.88 4.77 -16.05
CA GLY A 35 -13.12 4.28 -14.68
C GLY A 35 -12.92 2.76 -14.50
N LYS A 36 -13.30 1.96 -15.51
CA LYS A 36 -13.08 0.50 -15.53
C LYS A 36 -11.58 0.14 -15.64
N GLN A 37 -10.86 0.80 -16.53
CA GLN A 37 -9.42 0.61 -16.72
C GLN A 37 -8.64 1.08 -15.48
N ALA A 38 -9.02 2.21 -14.87
CA ALA A 38 -8.44 2.71 -13.64
C ALA A 38 -8.63 1.72 -12.49
N ALA A 39 -9.85 1.15 -12.33
CA ALA A 39 -10.12 0.13 -11.33
C ALA A 39 -9.30 -1.16 -11.58
N GLU A 40 -9.10 -1.56 -12.83
CA GLU A 40 -8.27 -2.70 -13.18
C GLU A 40 -6.77 -2.41 -12.92
N CYS A 41 -6.29 -1.23 -13.25
CA CYS A 41 -4.94 -0.77 -12.98
C CYS A 41 -4.66 -0.77 -11.46
N ARG A 42 -5.53 -0.16 -10.64
CA ARG A 42 -5.42 -0.20 -9.17
C ARG A 42 -5.33 -1.61 -8.64
N ARG A 43 -6.21 -2.49 -9.07
CA ARG A 43 -6.24 -3.87 -8.58
C ARG A 43 -4.98 -4.66 -8.89
N ASN A 44 -4.40 -4.47 -10.09
CA ASN A 44 -3.34 -5.32 -10.59
C ASN A 44 -1.93 -4.72 -10.45
N ARG A 45 -1.81 -3.39 -10.44
CA ARG A 45 -0.51 -2.70 -10.57
C ARG A 45 -0.23 -1.71 -9.45
N ILE A 46 -1.24 -1.34 -8.64
CA ILE A 46 -1.08 -0.33 -7.58
C ILE A 46 -1.48 -0.93 -6.24
N GLY A 47 -0.56 -0.93 -5.29
CA GLY A 47 -0.84 -1.20 -3.88
C GLY A 47 -1.12 0.10 -3.14
N ILE A 48 -2.05 0.10 -2.19
CA ILE A 48 -2.36 1.29 -1.38
C ILE A 48 -2.31 0.92 0.09
N VAL A 49 -1.46 1.62 0.83
CA VAL A 49 -1.40 1.57 2.30
C VAL A 49 -1.98 2.86 2.83
N PHE A 50 -3.16 2.78 3.41
CA PHE A 50 -3.85 3.92 4.01
C PHE A 50 -3.33 4.18 5.42
N GLN A 51 -3.43 5.43 5.87
CA GLN A 51 -3.17 5.86 7.24
C GLN A 51 -3.98 5.02 8.25
N GLN A 52 -5.28 4.86 8.00
CA GLN A 52 -6.12 3.89 8.72
C GLN A 52 -6.12 2.57 7.95
N SER A 53 -5.87 1.48 8.65
CA SER A 53 -5.71 0.16 8.01
C SER A 53 -6.95 -0.34 7.26
N ASN A 54 -8.15 0.17 7.60
CA ASN A 54 -9.43 -0.16 6.94
C ASN A 54 -9.60 -1.68 6.71
N LEU A 55 -9.25 -2.47 7.71
CA LEU A 55 -9.40 -3.92 7.68
C LEU A 55 -10.84 -4.32 8.03
N ILE A 56 -11.33 -5.39 7.42
CA ILE A 56 -12.67 -5.93 7.68
C ILE A 56 -12.65 -6.67 9.03
N PRO A 57 -13.40 -6.24 10.05
CA PRO A 57 -13.28 -6.77 11.42
C PRO A 57 -13.58 -8.27 11.55
N SER A 58 -14.44 -8.82 10.70
CA SER A 58 -14.86 -10.22 10.73
C SER A 58 -13.82 -11.19 10.15
N LEU A 59 -12.87 -10.69 9.36
CA LEU A 59 -11.86 -11.50 8.71
C LEU A 59 -10.61 -11.66 9.58
N THR A 60 -9.91 -12.79 9.41
CA THR A 60 -8.57 -13.01 9.96
C THR A 60 -7.51 -12.23 9.19
N ALA A 61 -6.28 -12.14 9.72
CA ALA A 61 -5.18 -11.49 9.03
C ALA A 61 -4.94 -12.10 7.64
N LEU A 62 -4.93 -13.42 7.52
CA LEU A 62 -4.75 -14.09 6.25
C LEU A 62 -5.94 -13.91 5.30
N GLU A 63 -7.17 -13.96 5.81
CA GLU A 63 -8.36 -13.72 5.00
C GLU A 63 -8.43 -12.31 4.42
N GLN A 64 -7.87 -11.29 5.13
CA GLN A 64 -7.72 -9.93 4.57
C GLN A 64 -6.91 -9.94 3.27
N LEU A 65 -5.88 -10.76 3.22
CA LEU A 65 -5.00 -10.88 2.07
C LEU A 65 -5.65 -11.72 0.97
N GLU A 66 -6.23 -12.87 1.33
CA GLU A 66 -6.92 -13.75 0.39
C GLU A 66 -8.10 -13.06 -0.30
N MET A 67 -8.75 -12.10 0.37
CA MET A 67 -9.85 -11.32 -0.18
C MET A 67 -9.45 -10.55 -1.45
N MET A 68 -8.20 -10.12 -1.58
CA MET A 68 -7.72 -9.40 -2.76
C MET A 68 -7.96 -10.16 -4.06
N ARG A 69 -7.99 -11.49 -4.00
CA ARG A 69 -8.34 -12.35 -5.11
C ARG A 69 -9.78 -12.17 -5.59
N HIS A 70 -10.71 -11.91 -4.66
CA HIS A 70 -12.14 -11.76 -4.97
C HIS A 70 -12.48 -10.43 -5.65
N LEU A 71 -11.56 -9.47 -5.64
CA LEU A 71 -11.70 -8.22 -6.35
C LEU A 71 -11.49 -8.35 -7.86
N GLY A 72 -11.09 -9.55 -8.35
CA GLY A 72 -10.88 -9.85 -9.76
C GLY A 72 -12.07 -10.55 -10.44
N PRO A 73 -12.01 -10.74 -11.77
CA PRO A 73 -13.05 -11.42 -12.50
C PRO A 73 -13.21 -12.89 -12.09
N PRO A 74 -14.44 -13.43 -12.09
CA PRO A 74 -14.75 -14.76 -11.52
C PRO A 74 -13.92 -15.93 -12.08
N TRP A 75 -13.53 -15.88 -13.35
CA TRP A 75 -12.74 -16.97 -13.97
C TRP A 75 -11.30 -17.08 -13.45
N ARG A 76 -10.73 -16.00 -12.90
CA ARG A 76 -9.41 -16.04 -12.23
C ARG A 76 -9.47 -16.65 -10.83
N GLN A 77 -10.66 -16.77 -10.23
CA GLN A 77 -10.80 -17.14 -8.82
C GLN A 77 -10.60 -18.64 -8.55
N LYS A 78 -10.95 -19.53 -9.49
CA LYS A 78 -10.94 -20.99 -9.24
C LYS A 78 -9.55 -21.63 -9.22
N THR A 79 -8.59 -21.13 -9.97
CA THR A 79 -7.33 -21.86 -10.28
C THR A 79 -6.15 -21.54 -9.36
N GLN A 80 -6.24 -20.56 -8.45
CA GLN A 80 -5.08 -20.03 -7.74
C GLN A 80 -5.16 -20.02 -6.21
N ARG A 81 -6.15 -20.69 -5.59
CA ARG A 81 -6.36 -20.61 -4.13
C ARG A 81 -5.10 -20.95 -3.33
N LYS A 82 -4.40 -22.03 -3.67
CA LYS A 82 -3.15 -22.43 -2.99
C LYS A 82 -2.07 -21.36 -3.13
N LYS A 83 -1.88 -20.80 -4.34
CA LYS A 83 -0.88 -19.74 -4.59
C LYS A 83 -1.18 -18.47 -3.82
N VAL A 84 -2.45 -18.04 -3.77
CA VAL A 84 -2.90 -16.86 -3.03
C VAL A 84 -2.64 -17.03 -1.53
N ARG A 85 -3.00 -18.20 -0.96
CA ARG A 85 -2.76 -18.51 0.44
C ARG A 85 -1.25 -18.56 0.75
N SER A 86 -0.46 -19.23 -0.11
CA SER A 86 0.99 -19.30 0.05
C SER A 86 1.62 -17.91 0.02
N ARG A 87 1.23 -17.06 -0.93
CA ARG A 87 1.70 -15.67 -1.00
C ARG A 87 1.28 -14.85 0.22
N GLY A 88 0.04 -15.02 0.68
CA GLY A 88 -0.44 -14.36 1.89
C GLY A 88 0.37 -14.75 3.13
N MET A 89 0.64 -16.05 3.31
CA MET A 89 1.46 -16.53 4.42
C MET A 89 2.89 -16.01 4.33
N GLU A 90 3.53 -16.07 3.17
CA GLU A 90 4.86 -15.51 2.93
C GLU A 90 4.95 -14.04 3.36
N LEU A 91 4.00 -13.20 2.93
CA LEU A 91 3.97 -11.78 3.31
C LEU A 91 3.75 -11.57 4.81
N LEU A 92 2.88 -12.37 5.44
CA LEU A 92 2.66 -12.31 6.89
C LEU A 92 3.91 -12.74 7.66
N GLU A 93 4.61 -13.78 7.25
CA GLU A 93 5.86 -14.24 7.87
C GLU A 93 6.93 -13.16 7.78
N ARG A 94 7.13 -12.55 6.61
CA ARG A 94 8.08 -11.45 6.40
C ARG A 94 7.76 -10.22 7.24
N LEU A 95 6.50 -10.02 7.60
CA LEU A 95 6.04 -8.94 8.48
C LEU A 95 5.93 -9.38 9.96
N HIS A 96 6.51 -10.51 10.32
CA HIS A 96 6.47 -11.09 11.68
C HIS A 96 5.04 -11.26 12.21
N LEU A 97 4.14 -11.77 11.35
CA LEU A 97 2.73 -12.02 11.64
C LEU A 97 2.29 -13.46 11.36
N GLY A 98 3.21 -14.39 11.09
CA GLY A 98 2.90 -15.79 10.83
C GLY A 98 2.00 -16.40 11.90
N ASP A 99 2.34 -16.20 13.18
CA ASP A 99 1.58 -16.68 14.35
C ASP A 99 0.22 -15.96 14.53
N CYS A 100 -0.02 -14.90 13.79
CA CYS A 100 -1.25 -14.11 13.84
C CYS A 100 -2.15 -14.34 12.62
N ALA A 101 -1.76 -15.19 11.68
CA ALA A 101 -2.45 -15.40 10.40
C ALA A 101 -3.95 -15.70 10.57
N ASP A 102 -4.29 -16.53 11.54
CA ASP A 102 -5.68 -16.95 11.82
C ASP A 102 -6.36 -16.07 12.89
N ARG A 103 -5.71 -15.01 13.39
CA ARG A 103 -6.33 -14.07 14.33
C ARG A 103 -7.21 -13.06 13.60
N ARG A 104 -8.39 -12.80 14.15
CA ARG A 104 -9.28 -11.74 13.66
C ARG A 104 -8.69 -10.35 13.94
N VAL A 105 -9.02 -9.39 13.10
CA VAL A 105 -8.53 -8.00 13.18
C VAL A 105 -8.70 -7.38 14.57
N GLY A 106 -9.82 -7.66 15.24
CA GLY A 106 -10.09 -7.16 16.60
C GLY A 106 -9.11 -7.66 17.67
N ALA A 107 -8.45 -8.81 17.45
CA ALA A 107 -7.45 -9.38 18.34
C ALA A 107 -6.00 -8.93 18.04
N LEU A 108 -5.82 -8.07 17.02
CA LEU A 108 -4.52 -7.55 16.61
C LEU A 108 -4.23 -6.19 17.26
N SER A 109 -2.98 -5.95 17.62
CA SER A 109 -2.52 -4.61 18.04
C SER A 109 -2.56 -3.62 16.87
N GLY A 110 -2.46 -2.30 17.14
CA GLY A 110 -2.40 -1.27 16.11
C GLY A 110 -1.29 -1.50 15.10
N GLY A 111 -0.07 -1.79 15.56
CA GLY A 111 1.06 -2.10 14.70
C GLY A 111 0.89 -3.41 13.91
N GLN A 112 0.24 -4.43 14.50
CA GLN A 112 -0.09 -5.66 13.77
C GLN A 112 -1.12 -5.38 12.66
N ARG A 113 -2.18 -4.61 12.95
CA ARG A 113 -3.15 -4.20 11.92
C ARG A 113 -2.49 -3.44 10.78
N GLN A 114 -1.57 -2.53 11.08
CA GLN A 114 -0.86 -1.78 10.04
C GLN A 114 0.04 -2.68 9.19
N ARG A 115 0.72 -3.65 9.79
CA ARG A 115 1.50 -4.65 9.04
C ARG A 115 0.63 -5.53 8.16
N VAL A 116 -0.58 -5.92 8.60
CA VAL A 116 -1.56 -6.62 7.73
C VAL A 116 -2.01 -5.71 6.57
N ASN A 117 -2.20 -4.41 6.79
CA ASN A 117 -2.52 -3.45 5.74
C ASN A 117 -1.42 -3.37 4.67
N ILE A 118 -0.14 -3.35 5.09
CA ILE A 118 1.03 -3.40 4.19
C ILE A 118 1.04 -4.71 3.39
N ALA A 119 0.91 -5.86 4.08
CA ALA A 119 0.85 -7.16 3.40
C ALA A 119 -0.26 -7.21 2.35
N ARG A 120 -1.44 -6.72 2.69
CA ARG A 120 -2.59 -6.67 1.78
C ARG A 120 -2.31 -5.84 0.53
N ALA A 121 -1.63 -4.71 0.67
CA ALA A 121 -1.27 -3.85 -0.46
C ALA A 121 -0.28 -4.53 -1.43
N LEU A 122 0.57 -5.44 -0.94
CA LEU A 122 1.58 -6.15 -1.73
C LEU A 122 1.09 -7.49 -2.31
N MET A 123 -0.15 -7.92 -2.00
CA MET A 123 -0.66 -9.24 -2.41
C MET A 123 -0.64 -9.49 -3.92
N ASN A 124 -0.87 -8.47 -4.72
CA ASN A 124 -0.94 -8.59 -6.19
C ASN A 124 0.39 -8.25 -6.87
N SER A 125 1.50 -8.19 -6.12
CA SER A 125 2.83 -7.80 -6.63
C SER A 125 2.75 -6.50 -7.46
N PRO A 126 2.34 -5.38 -6.85
CA PRO A 126 2.13 -4.12 -7.56
C PRO A 126 3.45 -3.56 -8.10
N GLU A 127 3.36 -2.74 -9.15
CA GLU A 127 4.49 -1.97 -9.68
C GLU A 127 4.70 -0.67 -8.91
N LEU A 128 3.62 -0.12 -8.32
CA LEU A 128 3.62 1.08 -7.49
C LEU A 128 2.95 0.81 -6.16
N LEU A 129 3.60 1.18 -5.08
CA LEU A 129 3.02 1.23 -3.75
C LEU A 129 2.82 2.70 -3.34
N VAL A 130 1.57 3.06 -3.06
CA VAL A 130 1.19 4.39 -2.56
C VAL A 130 0.95 4.27 -1.05
N VAL A 131 1.67 5.04 -0.25
CA VAL A 131 1.68 4.92 1.21
C VAL A 131 1.38 6.28 1.84
N ASP A 132 0.29 6.37 2.59
CA ASP A 132 -0.13 7.59 3.27
C ASP A 132 0.04 7.45 4.78
N GLU A 133 1.05 8.09 5.34
CA GLU A 133 1.36 8.18 6.77
C GLU A 133 1.17 6.84 7.54
N PRO A 134 1.90 5.77 7.19
CA PRO A 134 1.60 4.41 7.66
C PRO A 134 1.80 4.22 9.17
N THR A 135 2.46 5.15 9.84
CA THR A 135 2.82 5.02 11.27
C THR A 135 2.21 6.11 12.16
N SER A 136 1.42 7.02 11.61
CA SER A 136 0.88 8.19 12.34
C SER A 136 0.02 7.85 13.57
N ALA A 137 -0.58 6.65 13.62
CA ALA A 137 -1.41 6.18 14.74
C ALA A 137 -0.63 5.27 15.73
N LEU A 138 0.69 5.18 15.61
CA LEU A 138 1.54 4.30 16.41
C LEU A 138 2.46 5.11 17.32
N ASP A 139 2.90 4.50 18.42
CA ASP A 139 4.01 5.03 19.21
C ASP A 139 5.35 4.92 18.44
N SER A 140 6.36 5.65 18.88
CA SER A 140 7.66 5.76 18.19
C SER A 140 8.36 4.41 18.02
N GLN A 141 8.30 3.51 18.99
CA GLN A 141 8.94 2.21 18.88
C GLN A 141 8.26 1.32 17.83
N ARG A 142 6.92 1.28 17.82
CA ARG A 142 6.16 0.52 16.85
C ARG A 142 6.26 1.14 15.45
N SER A 143 6.31 2.47 15.36
CA SER A 143 6.52 3.20 14.11
C SER A 143 7.80 2.77 13.43
N ARG A 144 8.90 2.73 14.17
CA ARG A 144 10.21 2.30 13.63
C ARG A 144 10.13 0.89 13.08
N ILE A 145 9.60 -0.08 13.84
CA ILE A 145 9.49 -1.48 13.40
C ILE A 145 8.66 -1.60 12.12
N VAL A 146 7.50 -0.91 12.06
CA VAL A 146 6.62 -0.96 10.88
C VAL A 146 7.31 -0.33 9.66
N MET A 147 8.05 0.77 9.86
CA MET A 147 8.75 1.45 8.77
C MET A 147 9.92 0.60 8.24
N GLU A 148 10.75 0.05 9.12
CA GLU A 148 11.84 -0.85 8.73
C GLU A 148 11.33 -2.04 7.90
N LEU A 149 10.27 -2.71 8.36
CA LEU A 149 9.65 -3.84 7.65
C LEU A 149 9.05 -3.42 6.29
N LEU A 150 8.45 -2.23 6.20
CA LEU A 150 7.95 -1.69 4.95
C LEU A 150 9.07 -1.46 3.95
N LEU A 151 10.16 -0.79 4.37
CA LEU A 151 11.31 -0.49 3.51
C LEU A 151 12.02 -1.76 3.03
N ASP A 152 12.20 -2.74 3.91
CA ASP A 152 12.78 -4.05 3.54
C ASP A 152 11.92 -4.78 2.49
N LEU A 153 10.60 -4.75 2.67
CA LEU A 153 9.66 -5.35 1.72
C LEU A 153 9.71 -4.65 0.36
N VAL A 154 9.64 -3.32 0.35
CA VAL A 154 9.67 -2.52 -0.88
C VAL A 154 10.93 -2.82 -1.70
N ARG A 155 12.10 -2.84 -1.04
CA ARG A 155 13.38 -3.14 -1.69
C ARG A 155 13.43 -4.57 -2.24
N SER A 156 13.03 -5.55 -1.44
CA SER A 156 13.09 -6.96 -1.84
C SER A 156 12.06 -7.36 -2.90
N GLU A 157 10.90 -6.69 -2.94
CA GLU A 157 9.87 -6.86 -3.97
C GLU A 157 10.15 -6.00 -5.22
N ASN A 158 11.15 -5.11 -5.16
CA ASN A 158 11.49 -4.16 -6.22
C ASN A 158 10.28 -3.32 -6.67
N VAL A 159 9.54 -2.77 -5.72
CA VAL A 159 8.32 -1.98 -5.95
C VAL A 159 8.62 -0.50 -5.88
N GLY A 160 8.29 0.25 -6.94
CA GLY A 160 8.33 1.72 -6.91
C GLY A 160 7.38 2.24 -5.82
N THR A 161 7.86 3.13 -4.94
CA THR A 161 7.06 3.54 -3.77
C THR A 161 6.95 5.05 -3.67
N LEU A 162 5.72 5.55 -3.54
CA LEU A 162 5.41 6.92 -3.20
C LEU A 162 4.95 6.97 -1.75
N LEU A 163 5.83 7.42 -0.86
CA LEU A 163 5.58 7.49 0.58
C LEU A 163 5.36 8.94 1.03
N VAL A 164 4.24 9.18 1.68
CA VAL A 164 4.02 10.40 2.47
C VAL A 164 4.24 10.07 3.93
N THR A 165 5.17 10.77 4.56
CA THR A 165 5.48 10.60 5.98
C THR A 165 5.99 11.90 6.58
N HIS A 166 5.86 12.04 7.90
CA HIS A 166 6.51 13.05 8.71
C HIS A 166 7.74 12.48 9.45
N ASP A 167 8.01 11.20 9.26
CA ASP A 167 9.15 10.50 9.84
C ASP A 167 10.42 10.79 9.02
N ARG A 168 11.39 11.49 9.63
CA ARG A 168 12.65 11.84 8.99
C ARG A 168 13.55 10.63 8.76
N ASP A 169 13.53 9.66 9.68
CA ASP A 169 14.33 8.44 9.54
C ASP A 169 13.89 7.65 8.28
N ALA A 170 12.60 7.72 7.93
CA ALA A 170 12.10 7.11 6.70
C ALA A 170 12.52 7.89 5.44
N ALA A 171 12.61 9.23 5.52
CA ALA A 171 13.04 10.07 4.41
C ALA A 171 14.51 9.81 4.05
N ASP A 172 15.38 9.57 5.03
CA ASP A 172 16.80 9.26 4.83
C ASP A 172 17.04 7.95 4.05
N HIS A 173 16.01 7.10 3.93
CA HIS A 173 16.08 5.84 3.19
C HIS A 173 15.45 5.94 1.77
N ALA A 174 14.93 7.12 1.40
CA ALA A 174 14.33 7.35 0.10
C ALA A 174 15.39 7.69 -0.96
N ASP A 175 15.20 7.25 -2.20
CA ASP A 175 16.06 7.62 -3.33
C ASP A 175 15.87 9.09 -3.71
N ARG A 176 14.72 9.67 -3.37
CA ARG A 176 14.37 11.05 -3.67
C ARG A 176 13.38 11.61 -2.65
N GLU A 177 13.67 12.79 -2.12
CA GLU A 177 12.77 13.54 -1.25
C GLU A 177 12.16 14.74 -1.98
N LEU A 178 10.85 14.94 -1.78
CA LEU A 178 10.09 16.06 -2.31
C LEU A 178 9.33 16.74 -1.18
N THR A 179 9.41 18.06 -1.12
CA THR A 179 8.58 18.86 -0.21
C THR A 179 7.35 19.37 -0.96
N MET A 180 6.19 19.26 -0.31
CA MET A 180 4.93 19.78 -0.85
C MET A 180 4.37 20.88 0.05
N SER A 181 4.18 22.08 -0.53
CA SER A 181 3.55 23.22 0.12
C SER A 181 2.55 23.87 -0.82
N ASP A 182 1.33 24.11 -0.32
CA ASP A 182 0.26 24.78 -1.06
C ASP A 182 0.02 24.22 -2.47
N GLY A 183 0.03 22.89 -2.58
CA GLY A 183 -0.19 22.17 -3.85
C GLY A 183 1.00 22.17 -4.81
N LYS A 184 2.15 22.73 -4.42
CA LYS A 184 3.36 22.77 -5.24
C LYS A 184 4.43 21.84 -4.68
N LEU A 185 5.05 21.07 -5.60
CA LEU A 185 6.20 20.22 -5.27
C LEU A 185 7.50 20.98 -5.51
N SER A 186 8.44 20.84 -4.58
CA SER A 186 9.84 21.28 -4.71
C SER A 186 10.76 20.13 -4.32
N SER A 187 11.90 19.99 -5.03
CA SER A 187 12.95 19.05 -4.61
C SER A 187 13.63 19.60 -3.36
N VAL A 188 13.92 18.73 -2.40
CA VAL A 188 14.95 19.02 -1.40
C VAL A 188 16.29 18.83 -2.10
N VAL A 189 17.08 19.89 -2.15
CA VAL A 189 18.43 19.91 -2.75
C VAL A 189 19.41 19.27 -1.79
#